data_a55bba5e4af80044d349a3524207b9ec
#
_entry.id   a55bba5e4af80044d349a3524207b9ec
#
_cell.length_a   1.000
_cell.length_b   1.000
_cell.length_c   1.000
_cell.angle_alpha   90.00
_cell.angle_beta   90.00
_cell.angle_gamma   90.00
#
_symmetry.space_group_name_H-M   'P 1'
#
loop_
_entity.id
_entity.type
_entity.pdbx_description
1 polymer ?
#
loop_
_entity_poly.entity_id
_entity_poly.type
_entity_poly.pdbx_seq_one_letter_code
_entity_poly.pdbx_strand_id
1 'polypeptide(L)'
;MKRLNVNREHILTLITLTGLLAACGVGPSTPAAQVPISLPSPTISELATGATPQPPPPASPSGGCLAYPPDLSLITGTQVYPVPDIPEPAPRQWFTDPTFGTCMVRVTDRANDLSPGDPSPGLANEYARVQSFNADGSRLLSYGTEGTWYLYDAQTLLPLGDLPIGIEPRWDADDPDVLYYLDETRLLSYDVQTQVQSEVHDFADDLPGQNLAAVWTRYEGSPSRDRRYWGLMAEDEDWIPVAFLVYDRQADQVTVRDMRGVPGIEEDVDHVTMSPLGTYFIASFDLSCEEGQLGTDAHPCGLMVYDRDLTSGRGLLRIIGHYDPVLDAQGREVIVYQDIDTDYISMLDLETGAVTPLWEIDFSHTAIGLHFSGLAFERPGWALVSTHDDDPLTYTWMDDQVFVIELKAEGRVVRLAHTHSVVNDDLDLDYWAEPHATVNPDMTRVLFTTDWGRSGTGEVEMFMIALPPDWTERLP
;
A
#
# COMPACT_ATOMS: atom_id res chain seq x y z
N MET A 1 -23.97 -21.93 -10.92
CA MET A 1 -22.75 -21.21 -10.52
C MET A 1 -22.19 -20.59 -11.77
N LYS A 2 -22.35 -19.29 -11.97
CA LYS A 2 -21.74 -18.55 -13.08
C LYS A 2 -20.63 -17.71 -12.47
N ARG A 3 -19.38 -18.08 -12.78
CA ARG A 3 -18.21 -17.28 -12.42
C ARG A 3 -18.31 -15.95 -13.17
N LEU A 4 -18.20 -14.86 -12.46
CA LEU A 4 -18.05 -13.53 -13.02
C LEU A 4 -16.64 -13.44 -13.61
N ASN A 5 -16.53 -13.05 -14.87
CA ASN A 5 -15.27 -12.55 -15.44
C ASN A 5 -15.03 -11.18 -14.77
N VAL A 6 -14.23 -11.18 -13.74
CA VAL A 6 -13.83 -9.96 -13.06
C VAL A 6 -12.64 -9.39 -13.82
N ASN A 7 -12.82 -8.23 -14.41
CA ASN A 7 -11.70 -7.42 -14.92
C ASN A 7 -10.71 -7.17 -13.79
N ARG A 8 -9.41 -7.05 -14.10
CA ARG A 8 -8.33 -6.76 -13.14
C ARG A 8 -8.64 -5.61 -12.16
N GLU A 9 -9.55 -4.72 -12.53
CA GLU A 9 -9.97 -3.53 -11.78
C GLU A 9 -11.01 -3.80 -10.67
N HIS A 10 -11.67 -4.95 -10.68
CA HIS A 10 -12.73 -5.25 -9.71
C HIS A 10 -12.26 -6.11 -8.53
N ILE A 11 -11.04 -6.63 -8.57
CA ILE A 11 -10.50 -7.47 -7.48
C ILE A 11 -10.22 -6.63 -6.23
N LEU A 12 -9.80 -5.37 -6.39
CA LEU A 12 -9.57 -4.46 -5.27
C LEU A 12 -10.85 -4.11 -4.48
N THR A 13 -12.01 -4.08 -5.15
CA THR A 13 -13.28 -3.71 -4.54
C THR A 13 -13.96 -4.85 -3.76
N LEU A 14 -13.60 -6.10 -4.02
CA LEU A 14 -14.24 -7.26 -3.36
C LEU A 14 -13.67 -7.55 -1.96
N ILE A 15 -12.48 -7.04 -1.64
CA ILE A 15 -11.73 -7.42 -0.43
C ILE A 15 -12.24 -6.68 0.81
N THR A 16 -12.82 -5.50 0.65
CA THR A 16 -13.34 -4.69 1.78
C THR A 16 -14.77 -5.02 2.21
N LEU A 17 -15.53 -5.80 1.43
CA LEU A 17 -16.99 -5.96 1.63
C LEU A 17 -17.44 -7.23 2.36
N THR A 18 -16.57 -8.20 2.64
CA THR A 18 -16.99 -9.47 3.26
C THR A 18 -17.12 -9.43 4.78
N GLY A 19 -16.74 -8.35 5.44
CA GLY A 19 -16.79 -8.25 6.91
C GLY A 19 -18.14 -7.83 7.53
N LEU A 20 -19.11 -7.28 6.78
CA LEU A 20 -20.26 -6.60 7.43
C LEU A 20 -21.65 -6.79 6.78
N LEU A 21 -21.93 -7.70 5.85
CA LEU A 21 -23.26 -7.83 5.26
C LEU A 21 -23.87 -9.23 5.32
N ALA A 22 -24.44 -9.56 6.46
CA ALA A 22 -25.55 -10.50 6.58
C ALA A 22 -26.85 -9.70 6.61
N ALA A 23 -27.44 -9.36 5.45
CA ALA A 23 -28.85 -9.25 5.18
C ALA A 23 -29.16 -8.41 3.93
N CYS A 24 -29.81 -9.03 2.99
CA CYS A 24 -30.76 -8.58 1.95
C CYS A 24 -30.36 -8.96 0.53
N GLY A 25 -31.11 -9.94 0.00
CA GLY A 25 -30.97 -10.42 -1.35
C GLY A 25 -31.63 -9.55 -2.41
N VAL A 26 -30.99 -9.46 -3.57
CA VAL A 26 -31.61 -9.02 -4.83
C VAL A 26 -31.02 -9.84 -5.98
N GLY A 27 -31.88 -10.24 -6.94
CA GLY A 27 -31.63 -11.21 -7.99
C GLY A 27 -30.94 -10.65 -9.26
N PRO A 28 -30.64 -11.54 -10.25
CA PRO A 28 -29.60 -11.32 -11.24
C PRO A 28 -30.05 -10.64 -12.54
N SER A 29 -29.16 -9.82 -13.13
CA SER A 29 -29.27 -9.29 -14.50
C SER A 29 -28.17 -9.86 -15.41
N THR A 30 -28.50 -10.08 -16.70
CA THR A 30 -27.76 -10.79 -17.74
C THR A 30 -26.70 -9.93 -18.46
N PRO A 31 -25.53 -10.47 -18.88
CA PRO A 31 -24.49 -9.71 -19.55
C PRO A 31 -24.53 -9.75 -21.09
N ALA A 32 -24.00 -8.70 -21.72
CA ALA A 32 -23.81 -8.54 -23.16
C ALA A 32 -22.40 -8.99 -23.59
N ALA A 33 -22.26 -9.47 -24.83
CA ALA A 33 -21.07 -10.06 -25.41
C ALA A 33 -20.01 -9.02 -25.83
N GLN A 34 -18.72 -9.32 -25.59
CA GLN A 34 -17.56 -8.51 -26.01
C GLN A 34 -16.89 -9.03 -27.28
N VAL A 35 -16.36 -8.10 -28.07
CA VAL A 35 -15.61 -8.29 -29.31
C VAL A 35 -14.11 -8.06 -29.04
N PRO A 36 -13.18 -8.89 -29.53
CA PRO A 36 -11.74 -8.71 -29.28
C PRO A 36 -11.14 -7.56 -30.12
N ILE A 37 -10.36 -6.70 -29.48
CA ILE A 37 -9.61 -5.61 -30.13
C ILE A 37 -8.15 -6.04 -30.28
N SER A 38 -7.67 -6.04 -31.54
CA SER A 38 -6.27 -6.27 -31.89
C SER A 38 -5.53 -4.94 -31.93
N LEU A 39 -4.42 -4.82 -31.21
CA LEU A 39 -3.53 -3.64 -31.23
C LEU A 39 -2.56 -3.69 -32.41
N PRO A 40 -2.28 -2.56 -33.08
CA PRO A 40 -1.26 -2.49 -34.13
C PRO A 40 0.14 -2.27 -33.57
N SER A 41 1.13 -2.94 -34.17
CA SER A 41 2.56 -2.75 -33.90
C SER A 41 3.05 -1.34 -34.21
N PRO A 42 3.96 -0.74 -33.44
CA PRO A 42 4.49 0.59 -33.69
C PRO A 42 5.56 0.57 -34.80
N THR A 43 5.43 1.48 -35.75
CA THR A 43 6.43 1.76 -36.79
C THR A 43 7.42 2.79 -36.28
N ILE A 44 8.70 2.42 -36.23
CA ILE A 44 9.80 3.32 -35.86
C ILE A 44 9.97 4.40 -36.95
N SER A 45 9.87 5.66 -36.55
CA SER A 45 10.20 6.83 -37.41
C SER A 45 11.39 7.55 -36.79
N GLU A 46 12.50 7.64 -37.56
CA GLU A 46 13.71 8.39 -37.16
C GLU A 46 13.38 9.87 -36.95
N LEU A 47 13.73 10.39 -35.77
CA LEU A 47 13.64 11.82 -35.46
C LEU A 47 15.03 12.47 -35.43
N ALA A 48 15.13 13.54 -36.19
CA ALA A 48 16.31 14.35 -36.36
C ALA A 48 16.68 15.13 -35.10
N THR A 49 17.97 15.13 -34.79
CA THR A 49 18.61 15.90 -33.71
C THR A 49 18.56 17.40 -33.96
N GLY A 50 17.76 18.09 -33.13
CA GLY A 50 17.81 19.54 -32.99
C GLY A 50 17.79 19.88 -31.49
N ALA A 51 18.96 20.13 -30.89
CA ALA A 51 19.05 20.55 -29.51
C ALA A 51 18.47 21.96 -29.35
N THR A 52 17.29 22.05 -28.76
CA THR A 52 16.74 23.30 -28.21
C THR A 52 17.37 23.54 -26.84
N PRO A 53 17.75 24.79 -26.45
CA PRO A 53 18.29 25.05 -25.13
C PRO A 53 17.21 24.73 -24.08
N GLN A 54 17.55 23.84 -23.17
CA GLN A 54 16.71 23.51 -22.01
C GLN A 54 16.50 24.77 -21.18
N PRO A 55 15.27 25.14 -20.82
CA PRO A 55 15.03 26.25 -19.91
C PRO A 55 15.72 25.95 -18.56
N PRO A 56 16.20 26.98 -17.84
CA PRO A 56 16.78 26.78 -16.52
C PRO A 56 15.77 26.10 -15.61
N PRO A 57 16.23 25.18 -14.73
CA PRO A 57 15.33 24.51 -13.80
C PRO A 57 14.54 25.56 -13.00
N PRO A 58 13.24 25.34 -12.77
CA PRO A 58 12.46 26.24 -11.95
C PRO A 58 13.11 26.35 -10.57
N ALA A 59 13.17 27.58 -10.04
CA ALA A 59 13.68 27.80 -8.69
C ALA A 59 12.92 26.91 -7.72
N SER A 60 13.65 26.18 -6.86
CA SER A 60 13.05 25.37 -5.80
C SER A 60 11.97 26.18 -5.10
N PRO A 61 10.74 25.64 -4.92
CA PRO A 61 9.72 26.37 -4.23
C PRO A 61 10.27 26.78 -2.86
N SER A 62 10.22 28.05 -2.55
CA SER A 62 10.60 28.55 -1.23
C SER A 62 9.52 28.08 -0.24
N GLY A 63 9.63 26.84 0.22
CA GLY A 63 8.72 26.23 1.16
C GLY A 63 8.88 26.89 2.52
N GLY A 64 8.07 27.91 2.79
CA GLY A 64 8.14 28.67 4.04
C GLY A 64 7.96 27.79 5.29
N CYS A 65 7.26 26.63 5.18
CA CYS A 65 7.07 25.73 6.32
C CYS A 65 8.15 24.64 6.44
N LEU A 66 8.94 24.35 5.41
CA LEU A 66 10.01 23.33 5.48
C LEU A 66 11.18 23.74 6.37
N ALA A 67 11.33 25.04 6.64
CA ALA A 67 12.28 25.55 7.62
C ALA A 67 11.66 25.49 9.02
N TYR A 68 11.46 24.26 9.53
CA TYR A 68 10.87 24.05 10.84
C TYR A 68 11.53 24.91 11.92
N PRO A 69 10.75 25.72 12.68
CA PRO A 69 11.32 26.46 13.78
C PRO A 69 12.00 25.52 14.78
N PRO A 70 13.13 25.93 15.42
CA PRO A 70 13.83 25.08 16.38
C PRO A 70 12.97 24.69 17.60
N ASP A 71 11.95 25.47 17.90
CA ASP A 71 10.99 25.29 18.98
C ASP A 71 9.70 24.61 18.56
N LEU A 72 9.60 24.13 17.31
CA LEU A 72 8.44 23.32 16.89
C LEU A 72 8.38 22.05 17.73
N SER A 73 7.31 21.90 18.49
CA SER A 73 6.93 20.65 19.15
C SER A 73 5.80 19.99 18.38
N LEU A 74 5.96 18.72 18.04
CA LEU A 74 4.88 17.96 17.39
C LEU A 74 3.75 17.69 18.38
N ILE A 75 2.52 17.71 17.90
CA ILE A 75 1.35 17.43 18.73
C ILE A 75 1.28 15.92 18.97
N THR A 76 1.13 15.56 20.25
CA THR A 76 1.01 14.15 20.69
C THR A 76 -0.26 13.92 21.48
N GLY A 77 -0.64 12.63 21.58
CA GLY A 77 -1.76 12.18 22.40
C GLY A 77 -3.07 12.05 21.63
N THR A 78 -4.13 11.80 22.39
CA THR A 78 -5.43 11.31 21.91
C THR A 78 -6.54 12.35 22.06
N GLN A 79 -6.20 13.64 22.04
CA GLN A 79 -7.20 14.69 22.03
C GLN A 79 -7.93 14.73 20.69
N VAL A 80 -9.24 14.89 20.73
CA VAL A 80 -10.07 15.09 19.54
C VAL A 80 -9.86 16.49 18.97
N TYR A 81 -9.58 16.57 17.68
CA TYR A 81 -9.49 17.82 16.94
C TYR A 81 -10.46 17.74 15.74
N PRO A 82 -11.33 18.73 15.56
CA PRO A 82 -12.21 18.73 14.41
C PRO A 82 -11.43 18.94 13.11
N VAL A 83 -11.87 18.30 12.04
CA VAL A 83 -11.33 18.51 10.69
C VAL A 83 -11.55 19.99 10.30
N PRO A 84 -10.50 20.75 9.96
CA PRO A 84 -10.65 22.15 9.60
C PRO A 84 -11.33 22.30 8.24
N ASP A 85 -12.28 23.23 8.13
CA ASP A 85 -12.91 23.60 6.86
C ASP A 85 -11.98 24.53 6.07
N ILE A 86 -11.10 23.95 5.26
CA ILE A 86 -10.18 24.67 4.39
C ILE A 86 -10.33 24.19 2.93
N PRO A 87 -10.19 25.11 1.94
CA PRO A 87 -10.24 24.69 0.54
C PRO A 87 -9.07 23.77 0.20
N GLU A 88 -9.27 22.89 -0.78
CA GLU A 88 -8.19 22.05 -1.31
C GLU A 88 -7.00 22.93 -1.74
N PRO A 89 -5.78 22.63 -1.26
CA PRO A 89 -4.60 23.42 -1.61
C PRO A 89 -4.24 23.30 -3.09
N ALA A 90 -3.66 24.37 -3.64
CA ALA A 90 -3.12 24.33 -4.99
C ALA A 90 -1.95 23.32 -5.09
N PRO A 91 -1.76 22.62 -6.23
CA PRO A 91 -0.70 21.65 -6.38
C PRO A 91 0.69 22.31 -6.21
N ARG A 92 1.62 21.57 -5.61
CA ARG A 92 3.03 21.94 -5.45
C ARG A 92 3.28 23.19 -4.62
N GLN A 93 2.28 23.61 -3.82
CA GLN A 93 2.42 24.71 -2.88
C GLN A 93 2.45 24.19 -1.45
N TRP A 94 3.60 24.37 -0.78
CA TRP A 94 3.75 23.99 0.61
C TRP A 94 2.89 24.87 1.52
N PHE A 95 2.20 24.27 2.46
CA PHE A 95 1.40 24.94 3.48
C PHE A 95 1.56 24.22 4.83
N THR A 96 1.17 24.91 5.88
CA THR A 96 1.18 24.33 7.23
C THR A 96 -0.20 23.77 7.54
N ASP A 97 -0.27 22.51 8.01
CA ASP A 97 -1.51 21.98 8.56
C ASP A 97 -2.01 22.89 9.68
N PRO A 98 -3.25 23.38 9.60
CA PRO A 98 -3.73 24.40 10.55
C PRO A 98 -3.95 23.85 11.96
N THR A 99 -4.07 22.53 12.13
CA THR A 99 -4.31 21.88 13.42
C THR A 99 -3.01 21.40 14.04
N PHE A 100 -2.20 20.64 13.28
CA PHE A 100 -1.04 19.94 13.82
C PHE A 100 0.29 20.67 13.56
N GLY A 101 0.30 21.69 12.69
CA GLY A 101 1.48 22.51 12.43
C GLY A 101 2.55 21.84 11.56
N THR A 102 2.29 20.65 11.02
CA THR A 102 3.17 19.94 10.08
C THR A 102 3.19 20.63 8.73
N CYS A 103 4.24 20.40 7.97
CA CYS A 103 4.38 20.96 6.63
C CYS A 103 3.83 19.98 5.60
N MET A 104 2.89 20.42 4.77
CA MET A 104 2.19 19.60 3.79
C MET A 104 2.25 20.22 2.39
N VAL A 105 2.06 19.35 1.39
CA VAL A 105 1.92 19.77 0.00
C VAL A 105 1.02 18.79 -0.76
N ARG A 106 0.16 19.30 -1.64
CA ARG A 106 -0.49 18.50 -2.68
C ARG A 106 0.55 18.23 -3.76
N VAL A 107 0.90 16.96 -3.96
CA VAL A 107 1.94 16.53 -4.90
C VAL A 107 1.41 16.54 -6.33
N THR A 108 0.27 15.91 -6.54
CA THR A 108 -0.31 15.68 -7.88
C THR A 108 -1.28 16.78 -8.30
N ASP A 109 -1.50 16.86 -9.60
CA ASP A 109 -2.48 17.71 -10.25
C ASP A 109 -3.20 16.90 -11.34
N ARG A 110 -4.25 16.16 -10.97
CA ARG A 110 -4.99 15.28 -11.88
C ARG A 110 -5.46 15.99 -13.16
N ALA A 111 -5.68 17.29 -13.07
CA ALA A 111 -6.12 18.05 -14.24
C ALA A 111 -5.01 18.26 -15.29
N ASN A 112 -3.74 18.17 -14.91
CA ASN A 112 -2.60 18.51 -15.77
C ASN A 112 -1.50 17.46 -15.82
N ASP A 113 -1.44 16.50 -14.87
CA ASP A 113 -0.35 15.53 -14.79
C ASP A 113 -0.67 14.20 -15.50
N LEU A 114 -1.94 13.90 -15.68
CA LEU A 114 -2.36 12.69 -16.41
C LEU A 114 -1.94 12.73 -17.88
N SER A 115 -1.43 11.61 -18.38
CA SER A 115 -1.04 11.46 -19.77
C SER A 115 -2.24 11.60 -20.72
N PRO A 116 -2.07 12.15 -21.93
CA PRO A 116 -3.17 12.31 -22.87
C PRO A 116 -3.87 10.98 -23.18
N GLY A 117 -5.14 10.89 -22.82
CA GLY A 117 -5.98 9.70 -23.05
C GLY A 117 -6.05 8.74 -21.86
N ASP A 118 -5.37 9.02 -20.76
CA ASP A 118 -5.55 8.29 -19.49
C ASP A 118 -6.96 8.59 -18.95
N PRO A 119 -7.80 7.56 -18.70
CA PRO A 119 -9.16 7.74 -18.21
C PRO A 119 -9.25 7.99 -16.71
N SER A 120 -8.14 7.90 -15.98
CA SER A 120 -8.12 8.02 -14.51
C SER A 120 -8.75 9.33 -14.03
N PRO A 121 -9.72 9.30 -13.12
CA PRO A 121 -10.25 10.51 -12.51
C PRO A 121 -9.29 11.12 -11.48
N GLY A 122 -8.33 10.34 -10.95
CA GLY A 122 -7.44 10.74 -9.88
C GLY A 122 -6.04 10.15 -9.97
N LEU A 123 -5.15 10.67 -9.11
CA LEU A 123 -3.78 10.21 -8.91
C LEU A 123 -3.55 9.89 -7.43
N ALA A 124 -3.15 8.67 -7.14
CA ALA A 124 -3.00 8.12 -5.79
C ALA A 124 -1.60 7.57 -5.55
N ASN A 125 -1.22 7.33 -4.29
CA ASN A 125 -0.22 6.31 -3.98
C ASN A 125 -0.88 4.93 -4.02
N GLU A 126 -0.11 3.88 -4.30
CA GLU A 126 -0.68 2.54 -4.52
C GLU A 126 -1.38 2.00 -3.26
N TYR A 127 -0.64 1.86 -2.17
CA TYR A 127 -1.16 1.32 -0.92
C TYR A 127 -0.24 1.64 0.26
N ALA A 128 -0.74 1.50 1.48
CA ALA A 128 0.00 1.81 2.70
C ALA A 128 1.29 0.98 2.86
N ARG A 129 1.28 -0.27 2.43
CA ARG A 129 2.39 -1.24 2.50
C ARG A 129 3.39 -1.12 1.35
N VAL A 130 3.20 -0.16 0.44
CA VAL A 130 4.04 0.00 -0.75
C VAL A 130 4.91 1.23 -0.62
N GLN A 131 6.23 1.04 -0.82
CA GLN A 131 7.19 2.13 -0.78
C GLN A 131 7.13 2.94 -2.07
N SER A 132 6.51 4.11 -2.01
CA SER A 132 6.42 5.02 -3.16
C SER A 132 7.73 5.77 -3.43
N PHE A 133 8.61 5.93 -2.43
CA PHE A 133 9.90 6.61 -2.60
C PHE A 133 10.97 5.63 -3.09
N ASN A 134 11.83 6.08 -4.03
CA ASN A 134 13.02 5.31 -4.43
C ASN A 134 14.10 5.33 -3.34
N ALA A 135 15.20 4.58 -3.55
CA ALA A 135 16.25 4.35 -2.56
C ALA A 135 16.85 5.63 -1.96
N ASP A 136 17.04 6.69 -2.74
CA ASP A 136 17.60 7.97 -2.28
C ASP A 136 16.56 9.06 -2.00
N GLY A 137 15.26 8.73 -2.15
CA GLY A 137 14.15 9.66 -1.95
C GLY A 137 14.06 10.79 -2.98
N SER A 138 14.73 10.64 -4.14
CA SER A 138 14.72 11.62 -5.23
C SER A 138 13.51 11.50 -6.15
N ARG A 139 12.81 10.36 -6.13
CA ARG A 139 11.66 10.06 -6.99
C ARG A 139 10.49 9.50 -6.19
N LEU A 140 9.29 9.66 -6.76
CA LEU A 140 8.03 9.15 -6.23
C LEU A 140 7.31 8.36 -7.32
N LEU A 141 6.67 7.26 -6.94
CA LEU A 141 5.65 6.60 -7.74
C LEU A 141 4.27 7.14 -7.35
N SER A 142 3.45 7.39 -8.36
CA SER A 142 2.02 7.64 -8.25
C SER A 142 1.28 6.70 -9.20
N TYR A 143 0.04 6.43 -8.88
CA TYR A 143 -0.83 5.53 -9.61
C TYR A 143 -2.05 6.30 -10.11
N GLY A 144 -2.25 6.30 -11.43
CA GLY A 144 -3.52 6.70 -12.00
C GLY A 144 -4.56 5.64 -11.68
N THR A 145 -5.68 6.01 -11.10
CA THR A 145 -6.66 5.09 -10.53
C THR A 145 -7.26 4.06 -11.52
N GLU A 146 -6.97 4.21 -12.81
CA GLU A 146 -7.31 3.26 -13.88
C GLU A 146 -6.13 2.45 -14.41
N GLY A 147 -4.97 2.44 -13.71
CA GLY A 147 -3.89 1.49 -13.96
C GLY A 147 -2.59 2.02 -14.51
N THR A 148 -2.45 3.32 -14.76
CA THR A 148 -1.21 3.92 -15.27
C THR A 148 -0.26 4.31 -14.14
N TRP A 149 1.00 3.94 -14.25
CA TRP A 149 2.04 4.36 -13.30
C TRP A 149 2.70 5.67 -13.75
N TYR A 150 2.90 6.58 -12.79
CA TYR A 150 3.54 7.87 -13.01
C TYR A 150 4.76 8.04 -12.13
N LEU A 151 5.81 8.63 -12.71
CA LEU A 151 7.03 9.00 -12.00
C LEU A 151 7.04 10.50 -11.72
N TYR A 152 7.40 10.87 -10.50
CA TYR A 152 7.58 12.27 -10.09
C TYR A 152 8.98 12.51 -9.56
N ASP A 153 9.50 13.71 -9.78
CA ASP A 153 10.66 14.22 -9.05
C ASP A 153 10.23 14.63 -7.63
N ALA A 154 10.83 14.04 -6.62
CA ALA A 154 10.41 14.22 -5.23
C ALA A 154 10.78 15.58 -4.64
N GLN A 155 11.66 16.37 -5.28
CA GLN A 155 12.06 17.70 -4.83
C GLN A 155 11.18 18.78 -5.46
N THR A 156 10.97 18.71 -6.76
CA THR A 156 10.18 19.70 -7.50
C THR A 156 8.69 19.35 -7.54
N LEU A 157 8.35 18.10 -7.26
CA LEU A 157 7.02 17.51 -7.35
C LEU A 157 6.42 17.56 -8.77
N LEU A 158 7.27 17.71 -9.79
CA LEU A 158 6.83 17.70 -11.18
C LEU A 158 6.78 16.27 -11.71
N PRO A 159 5.78 15.94 -12.56
CA PRO A 159 5.74 14.65 -13.23
C PRO A 159 6.92 14.52 -14.19
N LEU A 160 7.55 13.34 -14.20
CA LEU A 160 8.61 12.96 -15.13
C LEU A 160 8.07 12.12 -16.29
N GLY A 161 6.83 11.65 -16.21
CA GLY A 161 6.13 10.90 -17.25
C GLY A 161 5.47 9.64 -16.70
N ASP A 162 4.76 8.94 -17.56
CA ASP A 162 4.21 7.61 -17.30
C ASP A 162 5.27 6.52 -17.51
N LEU A 163 5.09 5.39 -16.83
CA LEU A 163 5.99 4.25 -16.87
C LEU A 163 5.33 3.07 -17.59
N PRO A 164 6.02 2.44 -18.57
CA PRO A 164 5.51 1.27 -19.29
C PRO A 164 5.79 -0.03 -18.49
N ILE A 165 5.27 -0.12 -17.27
CA ILE A 165 5.50 -1.23 -16.36
C ILE A 165 4.21 -1.94 -16.01
N GLY A 166 4.32 -3.18 -15.51
CA GLY A 166 3.20 -4.00 -15.07
C GLY A 166 2.72 -3.66 -13.66
N ILE A 167 2.29 -4.67 -12.95
CA ILE A 167 1.71 -4.53 -11.62
C ILE A 167 2.75 -4.63 -10.50
N GLU A 168 2.39 -4.13 -9.32
CA GLU A 168 3.17 -4.24 -8.09
C GLU A 168 4.63 -3.74 -8.22
N PRO A 169 4.86 -2.51 -8.69
CA PRO A 169 6.22 -1.98 -8.78
C PRO A 169 6.82 -1.78 -7.39
N ARG A 170 8.06 -2.22 -7.24
CA ARG A 170 8.82 -2.10 -5.98
C ARG A 170 10.22 -1.58 -6.29
N TRP A 171 10.56 -0.43 -5.73
CA TRP A 171 11.90 0.13 -5.87
C TRP A 171 12.98 -0.83 -5.36
N ASP A 172 14.14 -0.86 -6.03
CA ASP A 172 15.33 -1.49 -5.45
C ASP A 172 15.71 -0.78 -4.14
N ALA A 173 16.38 -1.51 -3.24
CA ALA A 173 16.71 -0.99 -1.92
C ALA A 173 17.91 -0.02 -1.93
N ASP A 174 18.81 -0.18 -2.90
CA ASP A 174 20.09 0.52 -2.97
C ASP A 174 20.24 1.36 -4.25
N ASP A 175 19.70 0.88 -5.39
CA ASP A 175 19.78 1.56 -6.68
C ASP A 175 18.55 2.46 -6.89
N PRO A 176 18.71 3.80 -6.88
CA PRO A 176 17.59 4.73 -6.99
C PRO A 176 16.95 4.77 -8.39
N ASP A 177 17.59 4.19 -9.39
CA ASP A 177 17.09 4.21 -10.77
C ASP A 177 16.36 2.92 -11.16
N VAL A 178 16.41 1.87 -10.33
CA VAL A 178 15.83 0.56 -10.63
C VAL A 178 14.58 0.31 -9.82
N LEU A 179 13.55 -0.18 -10.50
CA LEU A 179 12.37 -0.78 -9.88
C LEU A 179 12.10 -2.16 -10.48
N TYR A 180 11.49 -3.01 -9.68
CA TYR A 180 10.99 -4.33 -10.07
C TYR A 180 9.48 -4.29 -10.20
N TYR A 181 8.92 -5.09 -11.08
CA TYR A 181 7.48 -5.23 -11.21
C TYR A 181 7.12 -6.62 -11.74
N LEU A 182 5.88 -7.01 -11.58
CA LEU A 182 5.37 -8.30 -12.02
C LEU A 182 4.57 -8.15 -13.32
N ASP A 183 4.73 -9.14 -14.21
CA ASP A 183 4.02 -9.24 -15.47
C ASP A 183 3.73 -10.71 -15.77
N GLU A 184 2.51 -11.13 -15.59
CA GLU A 184 2.08 -12.53 -15.63
C GLU A 184 2.90 -13.40 -14.67
N THR A 185 3.79 -14.27 -15.16
CA THR A 185 4.63 -15.15 -14.35
C THR A 185 6.03 -14.61 -14.08
N ARG A 186 6.33 -13.39 -14.55
CA ARG A 186 7.68 -12.86 -14.58
C ARG A 186 7.90 -11.72 -13.60
N LEU A 187 9.06 -11.75 -12.95
CA LEU A 187 9.63 -10.59 -12.29
C LEU A 187 10.55 -9.88 -13.27
N LEU A 188 10.26 -8.62 -13.53
CA LEU A 188 11.02 -7.77 -14.43
C LEU A 188 11.65 -6.62 -13.65
N SER A 189 12.76 -6.09 -14.14
CA SER A 189 13.36 -4.83 -13.67
C SER A 189 13.22 -3.76 -14.74
N TYR A 190 13.06 -2.52 -14.31
CA TYR A 190 13.03 -1.34 -15.16
C TYR A 190 13.94 -0.26 -14.60
N ASP A 191 14.89 0.19 -15.40
CA ASP A 191 15.75 1.33 -15.10
C ASP A 191 15.07 2.62 -15.63
N VAL A 192 14.63 3.49 -14.73
CA VAL A 192 13.85 4.68 -15.06
C VAL A 192 14.68 5.76 -15.77
N GLN A 193 16.01 5.73 -15.66
CA GLN A 193 16.90 6.68 -16.30
C GLN A 193 17.22 6.28 -17.75
N THR A 194 17.53 5.00 -17.97
CA THR A 194 17.87 4.47 -19.28
C THR A 194 16.67 3.96 -20.06
N GLN A 195 15.54 3.77 -19.39
CA GLN A 195 14.31 3.17 -19.90
C GLN A 195 14.51 1.73 -20.42
N VAL A 196 15.42 0.99 -19.79
CA VAL A 196 15.73 -0.39 -20.16
C VAL A 196 14.98 -1.33 -19.22
N GLN A 197 14.24 -2.26 -19.83
CA GLN A 197 13.61 -3.38 -19.14
C GLN A 197 14.47 -4.63 -19.28
N SER A 198 14.52 -5.44 -18.21
CA SER A 198 15.20 -6.73 -18.19
C SER A 198 14.39 -7.75 -17.40
N GLU A 199 14.39 -8.99 -17.87
CA GLU A 199 13.83 -10.10 -17.10
C GLU A 199 14.78 -10.47 -15.96
N VAL A 200 14.22 -10.61 -14.77
CA VAL A 200 14.94 -11.07 -13.57
C VAL A 200 14.73 -12.56 -13.37
N HIS A 201 13.47 -13.01 -13.47
CA HIS A 201 13.11 -14.41 -13.31
C HIS A 201 11.74 -14.70 -13.93
N ASP A 202 11.55 -15.90 -14.51
CA ASP A 202 10.25 -16.42 -14.94
C ASP A 202 9.86 -17.64 -14.07
N PHE A 203 8.92 -17.43 -13.17
CA PHE A 203 8.46 -18.45 -12.22
C PHE A 203 7.72 -19.63 -12.88
N ALA A 204 7.34 -19.53 -14.16
CA ALA A 204 6.78 -20.66 -14.89
C ALA A 204 7.79 -21.81 -15.00
N ASP A 205 9.09 -21.53 -15.02
CA ASP A 205 10.15 -22.53 -15.06
C ASP A 205 10.23 -23.36 -13.77
N ASP A 206 9.81 -22.80 -12.62
CA ASP A 206 9.79 -23.49 -11.31
C ASP A 206 8.55 -24.33 -11.09
N LEU A 207 7.50 -24.12 -11.90
CA LEU A 207 6.21 -24.80 -11.81
C LEU A 207 5.85 -25.52 -13.13
N PRO A 208 6.71 -26.42 -13.61
CA PRO A 208 6.58 -27.03 -14.93
C PRO A 208 5.26 -27.84 -15.06
N GLY A 209 4.55 -27.61 -16.14
CA GLY A 209 3.28 -28.29 -16.43
C GLY A 209 2.06 -27.70 -15.74
N GLN A 210 2.22 -26.56 -15.07
CA GLN A 210 1.11 -25.72 -14.60
C GLN A 210 0.80 -24.67 -15.67
N ASN A 211 -0.48 -24.42 -15.88
CA ASN A 211 -0.94 -23.28 -16.67
C ASN A 211 -1.21 -22.14 -15.69
N LEU A 212 -0.26 -21.22 -15.57
CA LEU A 212 -0.34 -20.11 -14.64
C LEU A 212 -0.94 -18.86 -15.31
N ALA A 213 -1.82 -18.17 -14.61
CA ALA A 213 -2.32 -16.86 -14.98
C ALA A 213 -1.42 -15.76 -14.44
N ALA A 214 -0.96 -15.91 -13.18
CA ALA A 214 -0.13 -14.90 -12.53
C ALA A 214 0.77 -15.52 -11.44
N VAL A 215 1.89 -14.80 -11.16
CA VAL A 215 2.67 -14.95 -9.95
C VAL A 215 2.81 -13.55 -9.35
N TRP A 216 2.22 -13.33 -8.17
CA TRP A 216 2.05 -12.00 -7.60
C TRP A 216 1.84 -12.03 -6.07
N THR A 217 1.63 -10.87 -5.46
CA THR A 217 1.25 -10.77 -4.05
C THR A 217 -0.24 -10.48 -3.83
N ARG A 218 -1.01 -10.27 -4.89
CA ARG A 218 -2.35 -9.66 -4.92
C ARG A 218 -2.34 -8.21 -4.44
N TYR A 219 -1.41 -7.41 -4.99
CA TYR A 219 -1.22 -5.97 -4.80
C TYR A 219 -0.69 -5.53 -3.43
N GLU A 220 -1.02 -6.22 -2.36
CA GLU A 220 -0.78 -5.73 -1.00
C GLU A 220 0.56 -6.16 -0.39
N GLY A 221 1.29 -7.09 -1.02
CA GLY A 221 2.53 -7.60 -0.47
C GLY A 221 3.76 -6.77 -0.82
N SER A 222 4.77 -6.92 0.01
CA SER A 222 6.10 -6.36 -0.20
C SER A 222 7.18 -7.43 -0.03
N PRO A 223 8.31 -7.33 -0.78
CA PRO A 223 9.47 -8.15 -0.52
C PRO A 223 10.17 -7.71 0.79
N SER A 224 11.18 -8.48 1.24
CA SER A 224 12.05 -8.04 2.34
C SER A 224 12.62 -6.64 2.08
N ARG A 225 12.98 -5.90 3.15
CA ARG A 225 13.43 -4.50 3.04
C ARG A 225 14.64 -4.29 2.11
N ASP A 226 15.49 -5.32 1.99
CA ASP A 226 16.65 -5.34 1.08
C ASP A 226 16.33 -5.85 -0.33
N ARG A 227 15.05 -6.13 -0.62
CA ARG A 227 14.56 -6.67 -1.90
C ARG A 227 15.20 -8.00 -2.29
N ARG A 228 15.77 -8.71 -1.35
CA ARG A 228 16.37 -10.03 -1.59
C ARG A 228 15.31 -11.11 -1.66
N TYR A 229 14.40 -11.16 -0.69
CA TYR A 229 13.39 -12.22 -0.59
C TYR A 229 12.02 -11.72 -1.03
N TRP A 230 11.44 -12.41 -2.00
CA TRP A 230 10.11 -12.13 -2.55
C TRP A 230 9.17 -13.25 -2.17
N GLY A 231 8.13 -12.95 -1.41
CA GLY A 231 7.05 -13.87 -1.09
C GLY A 231 5.93 -13.68 -2.10
N LEU A 232 5.62 -14.72 -2.86
CA LEU A 232 4.70 -14.66 -3.99
C LEU A 232 3.72 -15.83 -3.93
N MET A 233 2.61 -15.67 -4.62
CA MET A 233 1.60 -16.68 -4.83
C MET A 233 1.42 -16.92 -6.33
N ALA A 234 1.41 -18.19 -6.76
CA ALA A 234 1.10 -18.57 -8.12
C ALA A 234 -0.37 -18.97 -8.23
N GLU A 235 -1.04 -18.47 -9.25
CA GLU A 235 -2.43 -18.79 -9.57
C GLU A 235 -2.56 -19.38 -10.97
N ASP A 236 -3.51 -20.32 -11.13
CA ASP A 236 -3.83 -20.94 -12.40
C ASP A 236 -4.74 -20.05 -13.27
N GLU A 237 -5.10 -20.54 -14.49
CA GLU A 237 -5.99 -19.84 -15.42
C GLU A 237 -7.40 -19.55 -14.86
N ASP A 238 -7.80 -20.24 -13.80
CA ASP A 238 -9.05 -20.03 -13.07
C ASP A 238 -8.89 -19.08 -11.86
N TRP A 239 -7.69 -18.49 -11.69
CA TRP A 239 -7.30 -17.60 -10.56
C TRP A 239 -7.35 -18.32 -9.21
N ILE A 240 -7.06 -19.62 -9.21
CA ILE A 240 -6.97 -20.43 -7.99
C ILE A 240 -5.50 -20.50 -7.57
N PRO A 241 -5.15 -20.18 -6.31
CA PRO A 241 -3.81 -20.33 -5.80
C PRO A 241 -3.35 -21.79 -5.88
N VAL A 242 -2.24 -22.05 -6.55
CA VAL A 242 -1.66 -23.40 -6.71
C VAL A 242 -0.37 -23.58 -5.94
N ALA A 243 0.35 -22.49 -5.65
CA ALA A 243 1.60 -22.55 -4.90
C ALA A 243 1.90 -21.24 -4.16
N PHE A 244 2.59 -21.35 -3.03
CA PHE A 244 3.35 -20.26 -2.43
C PHE A 244 4.82 -20.38 -2.82
N LEU A 245 5.47 -19.24 -3.08
CA LEU A 245 6.85 -19.18 -3.52
C LEU A 245 7.62 -18.18 -2.64
N VAL A 246 8.87 -18.53 -2.33
CA VAL A 246 9.86 -17.56 -1.85
C VAL A 246 11.04 -17.56 -2.82
N TYR A 247 11.27 -16.43 -3.44
CA TYR A 247 12.38 -16.21 -4.36
C TYR A 247 13.52 -15.47 -3.66
N ASP A 248 14.70 -16.10 -3.59
CA ASP A 248 15.94 -15.43 -3.19
C ASP A 248 16.59 -14.84 -4.44
N ARG A 249 16.35 -13.54 -4.70
CA ARG A 249 16.87 -12.84 -5.86
C ARG A 249 18.39 -12.84 -5.95
N GLN A 250 19.09 -12.83 -4.81
CA GLN A 250 20.55 -12.83 -4.80
C GLN A 250 21.14 -14.19 -5.21
N ALA A 251 20.48 -15.28 -4.85
CA ALA A 251 20.90 -16.65 -5.18
C ALA A 251 20.28 -17.13 -6.49
N ASP A 252 19.29 -16.45 -7.04
CA ASP A 252 18.43 -16.87 -8.13
C ASP A 252 17.85 -18.25 -7.86
N GLN A 253 17.16 -18.39 -6.71
CA GLN A 253 16.58 -19.64 -6.25
C GLN A 253 15.16 -19.45 -5.77
N VAL A 254 14.25 -20.32 -6.21
CA VAL A 254 12.85 -20.36 -5.79
C VAL A 254 12.62 -21.57 -4.88
N THR A 255 12.00 -21.30 -3.74
CA THR A 255 11.42 -22.33 -2.87
C THR A 255 9.93 -22.36 -3.16
N VAL A 256 9.40 -23.55 -3.44
CA VAL A 256 7.99 -23.76 -3.80
C VAL A 256 7.29 -24.61 -2.74
N ARG A 257 6.11 -24.16 -2.32
CA ARG A 257 5.16 -24.97 -1.55
C ARG A 257 3.91 -25.20 -2.39
N ASP A 258 3.64 -26.46 -2.70
CA ASP A 258 2.40 -26.85 -3.40
C ASP A 258 1.18 -26.66 -2.49
N MET A 259 0.22 -25.85 -2.94
CA MET A 259 -1.00 -25.53 -2.20
C MET A 259 -2.24 -26.21 -2.78
N ARG A 260 -2.11 -26.98 -3.86
CA ARG A 260 -3.24 -27.65 -4.51
C ARG A 260 -3.90 -28.68 -3.59
N GLY A 261 -5.21 -28.58 -3.47
CA GLY A 261 -6.00 -29.47 -2.61
C GLY A 261 -5.87 -29.21 -1.11
N VAL A 262 -5.21 -28.12 -0.72
CA VAL A 262 -5.26 -27.63 0.66
C VAL A 262 -6.64 -26.99 0.86
N PRO A 263 -7.45 -27.44 1.84
CA PRO A 263 -8.77 -26.86 2.08
C PRO A 263 -8.69 -25.36 2.40
N GLY A 264 -9.58 -24.56 1.80
CA GLY A 264 -9.61 -23.10 2.02
C GLY A 264 -8.65 -22.29 1.16
N ILE A 265 -7.85 -22.93 0.29
CA ILE A 265 -6.92 -22.21 -0.58
C ILE A 265 -7.62 -21.64 -1.84
N GLU A 266 -8.72 -22.28 -2.28
CA GLU A 266 -9.30 -22.01 -3.60
C GLU A 266 -9.99 -20.65 -3.72
N GLU A 267 -10.43 -20.04 -2.61
CA GLU A 267 -11.20 -18.80 -2.64
C GLU A 267 -10.77 -17.80 -1.55
N ASP A 268 -9.85 -18.20 -0.64
CA ASP A 268 -9.72 -17.54 0.65
C ASP A 268 -8.36 -16.86 0.90
N VAL A 269 -7.38 -16.94 -0.02
CA VAL A 269 -6.12 -16.19 0.13
C VAL A 269 -6.35 -14.76 -0.31
N ASP A 270 -6.25 -13.83 0.62
CA ASP A 270 -6.35 -12.40 0.37
C ASP A 270 -5.06 -11.89 -0.30
N HIS A 271 -3.94 -11.97 0.40
CA HIS A 271 -2.64 -11.62 -0.16
C HIS A 271 -1.49 -12.35 0.56
N VAL A 272 -0.29 -12.25 -0.03
CA VAL A 272 0.94 -12.78 0.56
C VAL A 272 2.01 -11.69 0.63
N THR A 273 2.92 -11.78 1.62
CA THR A 273 4.01 -10.80 1.79
C THR A 273 5.21 -11.42 2.48
N MET A 274 6.37 -10.78 2.41
CA MET A 274 7.53 -11.11 3.24
C MET A 274 7.59 -10.21 4.47
N SER A 275 8.12 -10.76 5.55
CA SER A 275 8.51 -9.95 6.71
C SER A 275 9.73 -9.08 6.38
N PRO A 276 9.97 -7.94 7.09
CA PRO A 276 10.99 -6.95 6.74
C PRO A 276 12.42 -7.50 6.61
N LEU A 277 12.80 -8.47 7.43
CA LEU A 277 14.13 -9.12 7.37
C LEU A 277 14.16 -10.36 6.47
N GLY A 278 13.02 -10.71 5.86
CA GLY A 278 12.89 -11.88 5.02
C GLY A 278 12.93 -13.20 5.79
N THR A 279 12.62 -13.19 7.08
CA THR A 279 12.61 -14.41 7.91
C THR A 279 11.36 -15.23 7.66
N TYR A 280 10.22 -14.57 7.47
CA TYR A 280 8.92 -15.19 7.37
C TYR A 280 8.21 -14.83 6.05
N PHE A 281 7.54 -15.82 5.48
CA PHE A 281 6.48 -15.65 4.49
C PHE A 281 5.15 -15.56 5.24
N ILE A 282 4.34 -14.56 4.93
CA ILE A 282 3.06 -14.29 5.58
C ILE A 282 1.96 -14.43 4.55
N ALA A 283 0.90 -15.16 4.88
CA ALA A 283 -0.31 -15.28 4.08
C ALA A 283 -1.53 -14.84 4.89
N SER A 284 -2.28 -13.90 4.35
CA SER A 284 -3.57 -13.44 4.86
C SER A 284 -4.68 -14.22 4.17
N PHE A 285 -5.67 -14.66 4.95
CA PHE A 285 -6.83 -15.40 4.46
C PHE A 285 -8.11 -14.64 4.82
N ASP A 286 -8.99 -14.44 3.85
CA ASP A 286 -10.36 -13.96 4.08
C ASP A 286 -11.16 -14.91 4.95
N LEU A 287 -10.83 -16.21 4.89
CA LEU A 287 -11.42 -17.22 5.74
C LEU A 287 -10.98 -17.06 7.19
N SER A 288 -11.89 -16.66 8.05
CA SER A 288 -11.66 -16.67 9.51
C SER A 288 -11.64 -18.10 10.03
N CYS A 289 -10.72 -18.40 10.97
CA CYS A 289 -10.76 -19.65 11.71
C CYS A 289 -11.97 -19.66 12.68
N GLU A 290 -12.39 -20.86 13.11
CA GLU A 290 -13.40 -20.98 14.15
C GLU A 290 -12.94 -20.34 15.48
N GLU A 291 -13.89 -19.88 16.29
CA GLU A 291 -13.60 -19.25 17.57
C GLU A 291 -12.70 -20.15 18.46
N GLY A 292 -11.62 -19.56 18.97
CA GLY A 292 -10.63 -20.25 19.80
C GLY A 292 -9.68 -21.18 19.05
N GLN A 293 -9.72 -21.19 17.70
CA GLN A 293 -8.80 -21.96 16.88
C GLN A 293 -7.88 -21.04 16.08
N LEU A 294 -6.72 -21.55 15.67
CA LEU A 294 -5.78 -20.93 14.75
C LEU A 294 -5.58 -21.83 13.54
N GLY A 295 -5.20 -21.24 12.42
CA GLY A 295 -4.88 -21.94 11.21
C GLY A 295 -3.72 -22.94 11.39
N THR A 296 -3.72 -23.97 10.58
CA THR A 296 -2.67 -24.99 10.50
C THR A 296 -2.27 -25.23 9.05
N ASP A 297 -1.15 -25.91 8.82
CA ASP A 297 -0.73 -26.32 7.48
C ASP A 297 -1.80 -27.08 6.66
N ALA A 298 -2.62 -27.84 7.36
CA ALA A 298 -3.68 -28.65 6.73
C ALA A 298 -5.00 -27.89 6.53
N HIS A 299 -5.21 -26.84 7.31
CA HIS A 299 -6.39 -26.00 7.29
C HIS A 299 -5.98 -24.55 7.58
N PRO A 300 -5.39 -23.83 6.59
CA PRO A 300 -5.02 -22.45 6.77
C PRO A 300 -6.26 -21.56 6.87
N CYS A 301 -6.21 -20.57 7.74
CA CYS A 301 -7.23 -19.52 7.90
C CYS A 301 -6.67 -18.35 8.72
N GLY A 302 -7.30 -17.19 8.65
CA GLY A 302 -6.86 -15.99 9.34
C GLY A 302 -5.47 -15.54 8.88
N LEU A 303 -4.57 -15.30 9.80
CA LEU A 303 -3.18 -14.96 9.47
C LEU A 303 -2.26 -16.16 9.70
N MET A 304 -1.66 -16.64 8.61
CA MET A 304 -0.66 -17.70 8.62
C MET A 304 0.74 -17.14 8.44
N VAL A 305 1.70 -17.70 9.15
CA VAL A 305 3.13 -17.42 8.94
C VAL A 305 3.86 -18.72 8.65
N TYR A 306 4.73 -18.68 7.66
CA TYR A 306 5.60 -19.79 7.26
C TYR A 306 7.06 -19.38 7.43
N ASP A 307 7.92 -20.36 7.75
CA ASP A 307 9.36 -20.14 7.64
C ASP A 307 9.71 -19.83 6.18
N ARG A 308 10.78 -19.08 5.96
CA ARG A 308 11.19 -18.68 4.59
C ARG A 308 11.42 -19.85 3.64
N ASP A 309 11.74 -21.03 4.15
CA ASP A 309 11.87 -22.25 3.35
C ASP A 309 10.53 -22.94 3.09
N LEU A 310 9.42 -22.36 3.53
CA LEU A 310 8.06 -22.86 3.36
C LEU A 310 7.82 -24.27 3.90
N THR A 311 8.69 -24.80 4.78
CA THR A 311 8.57 -26.18 5.30
C THR A 311 7.56 -26.31 6.40
N SER A 312 7.32 -25.26 7.17
CA SER A 312 6.34 -25.27 8.26
C SER A 312 5.55 -23.96 8.30
N GLY A 313 4.23 -24.08 8.52
CA GLY A 313 3.33 -22.96 8.70
C GLY A 313 2.55 -23.07 10.00
N ARG A 314 2.20 -21.92 10.57
CA ARG A 314 1.38 -21.83 11.78
C ARG A 314 0.47 -20.61 11.73
N GLY A 315 -0.74 -20.77 12.25
CA GLY A 315 -1.65 -19.65 12.43
C GLY A 315 -1.21 -18.75 13.59
N LEU A 316 -1.30 -17.45 13.38
CA LEU A 316 -1.01 -16.45 14.41
C LEU A 316 -2.27 -15.74 14.90
N LEU A 317 -3.20 -15.45 13.99
CA LEU A 317 -4.46 -14.81 14.28
C LEU A 317 -5.61 -15.60 13.66
N ARG A 318 -6.72 -15.65 14.36
CA ARG A 318 -7.95 -16.32 13.91
C ARG A 318 -8.62 -15.57 12.74
N ILE A 319 -8.53 -14.26 12.78
CA ILE A 319 -9.07 -13.32 11.83
C ILE A 319 -8.07 -12.16 11.71
N ILE A 320 -7.96 -11.60 10.53
CA ILE A 320 -7.12 -10.45 10.29
C ILE A 320 -7.92 -9.38 9.54
N GLY A 321 -7.75 -8.14 9.94
CA GLY A 321 -8.10 -6.97 9.16
C GLY A 321 -6.84 -6.36 8.56
N HIS A 322 -6.82 -5.05 8.45
CA HIS A 322 -5.64 -4.36 7.95
C HIS A 322 -4.44 -4.56 8.89
N TYR A 323 -3.27 -4.78 8.30
CA TYR A 323 -2.00 -4.93 9.03
C TYR A 323 -0.81 -4.54 8.15
N ASP A 324 0.35 -4.34 8.76
CA ASP A 324 1.63 -4.30 8.02
C ASP A 324 2.78 -4.89 8.87
N PRO A 325 3.69 -5.65 8.25
CA PRO A 325 4.92 -6.07 8.92
C PRO A 325 5.84 -4.89 9.20
N VAL A 326 6.38 -4.84 10.42
CA VAL A 326 7.20 -3.73 10.91
C VAL A 326 8.33 -4.24 11.82
N LEU A 327 9.33 -3.40 12.08
CA LEU A 327 10.36 -3.68 13.09
C LEU A 327 10.01 -2.96 14.41
N ASP A 328 9.98 -3.71 15.51
CA ASP A 328 9.86 -3.11 16.84
C ASP A 328 11.13 -2.35 17.27
N ALA A 329 11.11 -1.69 18.42
CA ALA A 329 12.25 -0.91 18.92
C ALA A 329 13.51 -1.75 19.20
N GLN A 330 13.41 -3.07 19.24
CA GLN A 330 14.51 -4.03 19.37
C GLN A 330 14.95 -4.60 18.02
N GLY A 331 14.32 -4.19 16.92
CA GLY A 331 14.58 -4.70 15.58
C GLY A 331 14.01 -6.10 15.34
N ARG A 332 13.05 -6.56 16.12
CA ARG A 332 12.34 -7.83 15.91
C ARG A 332 11.23 -7.62 14.89
N GLU A 333 10.94 -8.66 14.13
CA GLU A 333 9.87 -8.65 13.16
C GLU A 333 8.52 -8.87 13.86
N VAL A 334 7.65 -7.88 13.73
CA VAL A 334 6.30 -7.88 14.28
C VAL A 334 5.32 -7.43 13.20
N ILE A 335 4.03 -7.58 13.42
CA ILE A 335 3.00 -6.86 12.66
C ILE A 335 2.29 -5.86 13.57
N VAL A 336 1.92 -4.73 13.01
CA VAL A 336 0.91 -3.83 13.57
C VAL A 336 -0.39 -4.09 12.81
N TYR A 337 -1.51 -4.19 13.53
CA TYR A 337 -2.76 -4.61 12.90
C TYR A 337 -3.99 -4.13 13.67
N GLN A 338 -5.13 -4.11 12.96
CA GLN A 338 -6.45 -3.99 13.57
C GLN A 338 -6.85 -5.33 14.16
N ASP A 339 -6.92 -5.41 15.46
CA ASP A 339 -7.37 -6.60 16.19
C ASP A 339 -8.91 -6.59 16.29
N ILE A 340 -9.54 -7.30 15.36
CA ILE A 340 -11.01 -7.37 15.22
C ILE A 340 -11.66 -8.08 16.44
N ASP A 341 -10.92 -8.98 17.10
CA ASP A 341 -11.45 -9.71 18.25
C ASP A 341 -11.49 -8.87 19.54
N THR A 342 -10.70 -7.80 19.62
CA THR A 342 -10.54 -6.99 20.84
C THR A 342 -10.78 -5.50 20.66
N ASP A 343 -11.03 -5.03 19.44
CA ASP A 343 -11.18 -3.61 19.07
C ASP A 343 -9.95 -2.77 19.44
N TYR A 344 -8.73 -3.30 19.19
CA TYR A 344 -7.48 -2.59 19.44
C TYR A 344 -6.65 -2.43 18.15
N ILE A 345 -5.87 -1.38 18.07
CA ILE A 345 -4.63 -1.44 17.33
C ILE A 345 -3.66 -2.26 18.16
N SER A 346 -3.18 -3.37 17.64
CA SER A 346 -2.31 -4.30 18.37
C SER A 346 -1.01 -4.56 17.61
N MET A 347 0.00 -5.02 18.33
CA MET A 347 1.27 -5.52 17.79
C MET A 347 1.39 -7.01 18.11
N LEU A 348 1.75 -7.82 17.11
CA LEU A 348 1.98 -9.25 17.24
C LEU A 348 3.43 -9.58 16.87
N ASP A 349 4.13 -10.26 17.75
CA ASP A 349 5.49 -10.76 17.53
C ASP A 349 5.45 -12.00 16.62
N LEU A 350 6.13 -11.95 15.49
CA LEU A 350 6.07 -13.02 14.48
C LEU A 350 6.77 -14.29 14.94
N GLU A 351 7.76 -14.22 15.82
CA GLU A 351 8.47 -15.40 16.34
C GLU A 351 7.63 -16.14 17.38
N THR A 352 7.08 -15.39 18.34
CA THR A 352 6.46 -15.96 19.56
C THR A 352 4.93 -16.04 19.47
N GLY A 353 4.29 -15.27 18.58
CA GLY A 353 2.84 -15.10 18.55
C GLY A 353 2.29 -14.25 19.70
N ALA A 354 3.15 -13.56 20.45
CA ALA A 354 2.71 -12.73 21.56
C ALA A 354 2.05 -11.44 21.05
N VAL A 355 0.84 -11.17 21.53
CA VAL A 355 0.07 -9.95 21.20
C VAL A 355 0.27 -8.92 22.30
N THR A 356 0.48 -7.68 21.87
CA THR A 356 0.54 -6.49 22.73
C THR A 356 -0.51 -5.48 22.25
N PRO A 357 -1.59 -5.24 23.00
CA PRO A 357 -2.52 -4.15 22.69
C PRO A 357 -1.80 -2.80 22.78
N LEU A 358 -2.00 -1.94 21.79
CA LEU A 358 -1.39 -0.61 21.73
C LEU A 358 -2.40 0.48 22.10
N TRP A 359 -3.48 0.59 21.31
CA TRP A 359 -4.53 1.59 21.51
C TRP A 359 -5.91 1.01 21.21
N GLU A 360 -6.87 1.28 22.10
CA GLU A 360 -8.28 0.91 21.91
C GLU A 360 -8.92 1.74 20.78
N ILE A 361 -9.72 1.08 19.93
CA ILE A 361 -10.57 1.69 18.90
C ILE A 361 -11.98 1.70 19.46
N ASP A 362 -12.52 2.86 19.73
CA ASP A 362 -13.87 3.00 20.30
C ASP A 362 -14.95 2.91 19.20
N PHE A 363 -15.18 1.72 18.68
CA PHE A 363 -16.24 1.47 17.67
C PHE A 363 -17.66 1.75 18.14
N SER A 364 -17.86 2.10 19.41
CA SER A 364 -19.16 2.63 19.88
C SER A 364 -19.36 4.10 19.49
N HIS A 365 -18.30 4.81 19.10
CA HIS A 365 -18.29 6.23 18.77
C HIS A 365 -17.58 6.57 17.45
N THR A 366 -17.17 5.57 16.70
CA THR A 366 -16.52 5.75 15.39
C THR A 366 -16.84 4.59 14.45
N ALA A 367 -16.74 4.84 13.15
CA ALA A 367 -16.87 3.85 12.08
C ALA A 367 -15.61 3.84 11.17
N ILE A 368 -14.44 4.12 11.75
CA ILE A 368 -13.20 4.29 10.98
C ILE A 368 -12.75 3.01 10.29
N GLY A 369 -12.26 3.17 9.05
CA GLY A 369 -11.31 2.28 8.41
C GLY A 369 -9.88 2.68 8.74
N LEU A 370 -8.95 1.71 8.77
CA LEU A 370 -7.55 1.93 9.13
C LEU A 370 -6.61 1.30 8.11
N HIS A 371 -5.51 2.01 7.82
CA HIS A 371 -4.37 1.45 7.08
C HIS A 371 -3.08 1.66 7.86
N PHE A 372 -2.15 0.72 7.72
CA PHE A 372 -0.87 0.72 8.42
C PHE A 372 0.29 0.74 7.43
N SER A 373 1.37 1.45 7.78
CA SER A 373 2.64 1.38 7.06
C SER A 373 3.80 1.14 8.04
N GLY A 374 4.46 -0.01 7.90
CA GLY A 374 5.63 -0.43 8.65
C GLY A 374 6.96 -0.13 7.96
N LEU A 375 6.96 0.63 6.87
CA LEU A 375 8.10 0.80 5.96
C LEU A 375 9.22 1.71 6.49
N ALA A 376 9.05 2.29 7.69
CA ALA A 376 10.05 3.14 8.33
C ALA A 376 11.22 2.31 8.93
N PHE A 377 11.93 1.56 8.11
CA PHE A 377 12.95 0.61 8.55
C PHE A 377 14.16 1.24 9.24
N GLU A 378 14.39 2.55 9.05
CA GLU A 378 15.43 3.33 9.73
C GLU A 378 14.93 3.95 11.05
N ARG A 379 13.64 3.76 11.36
CA ARG A 379 12.99 4.22 12.60
C ARG A 379 12.25 3.08 13.30
N PRO A 380 12.94 1.98 13.67
CA PRO A 380 12.30 0.84 14.30
C PRO A 380 11.57 1.25 15.59
N GLY A 381 10.45 0.59 15.87
CA GLY A 381 9.60 0.91 17.01
C GLY A 381 8.50 1.93 16.74
N TRP A 382 8.30 2.33 15.47
CA TRP A 382 7.25 3.24 15.05
C TRP A 382 6.50 2.68 13.84
N ALA A 383 5.20 2.95 13.75
CA ALA A 383 4.37 2.66 12.60
C ALA A 383 3.50 3.86 12.23
N LEU A 384 3.27 4.05 10.94
CA LEU A 384 2.32 5.03 10.43
C LEU A 384 0.93 4.41 10.40
N VAL A 385 -0.08 5.21 10.73
CA VAL A 385 -1.51 4.85 10.64
C VAL A 385 -2.23 5.97 9.91
N SER A 386 -3.11 5.60 9.00
CA SER A 386 -4.06 6.51 8.38
C SER A 386 -5.47 5.97 8.53
N THR A 387 -6.43 6.87 8.70
CA THR A 387 -7.82 6.53 8.93
C THR A 387 -8.73 7.39 8.08
N HIS A 388 -9.89 6.86 7.78
CA HIS A 388 -11.04 7.57 7.23
C HIS A 388 -12.28 7.20 8.05
N ASP A 389 -13.28 8.04 8.06
CA ASP A 389 -14.56 7.81 8.74
C ASP A 389 -15.72 7.83 7.75
N ASP A 390 -16.58 6.83 7.85
CA ASP A 390 -17.81 6.73 7.05
C ASP A 390 -19.00 7.48 7.69
N ASP A 391 -18.91 7.85 8.99
CA ASP A 391 -19.97 8.53 9.73
C ASP A 391 -19.53 9.89 10.28
N PRO A 392 -19.89 10.99 9.65
CA PRO A 392 -19.52 12.34 10.09
C PRO A 392 -20.19 12.79 11.40
N LEU A 393 -21.01 11.96 12.03
CA LEU A 393 -21.77 12.31 13.24
C LEU A 393 -21.10 11.89 14.54
N THR A 394 -20.14 10.98 14.48
CA THR A 394 -19.38 10.49 15.64
C THR A 394 -17.92 10.83 15.47
N TYR A 395 -17.27 11.32 16.51
CA TYR A 395 -15.86 11.73 16.43
C TYR A 395 -15.06 11.15 17.58
N THR A 396 -14.04 10.38 17.23
CA THR A 396 -12.96 10.03 18.13
C THR A 396 -11.67 10.77 17.75
N TRP A 397 -10.60 10.52 18.48
CA TRP A 397 -9.32 11.12 18.14
C TRP A 397 -8.67 10.47 16.89
N MET A 398 -9.16 9.31 16.48
CA MET A 398 -8.63 8.57 15.32
C MET A 398 -9.25 9.02 14.00
N ASP A 399 -10.42 9.66 14.00
CA ASP A 399 -11.17 9.92 12.78
C ASP A 399 -10.43 10.87 11.84
N ASP A 400 -10.40 10.54 10.55
CA ASP A 400 -9.84 11.34 9.45
C ASP A 400 -8.40 11.82 9.68
N GLN A 401 -7.52 10.92 10.12
CA GLN A 401 -6.18 11.28 10.56
C GLN A 401 -5.07 10.52 9.82
N VAL A 402 -3.93 11.19 9.72
CA VAL A 402 -2.62 10.55 9.55
C VAL A 402 -1.82 10.78 10.83
N PHE A 403 -1.38 9.70 11.46
CA PHE A 403 -0.61 9.77 12.70
C PHE A 403 0.40 8.63 12.80
N VAL A 404 1.38 8.78 13.69
CA VAL A 404 2.41 7.77 13.96
C VAL A 404 2.21 7.25 15.38
N ILE A 405 2.34 5.93 15.57
CA ILE A 405 2.27 5.29 16.88
C ILE A 405 3.61 4.65 17.24
N GLU A 406 3.97 4.77 18.52
CA GLU A 406 5.08 4.03 19.10
C GLU A 406 4.64 2.60 19.43
N LEU A 407 5.40 1.60 18.97
CA LEU A 407 5.06 0.18 19.10
C LEU A 407 5.31 -0.36 20.50
N LYS A 408 4.54 0.14 21.44
CA LYS A 408 4.46 -0.34 22.84
C LYS A 408 3.09 -0.01 23.43
N ALA A 409 2.66 -0.76 24.43
CA ALA A 409 1.40 -0.51 25.14
C ALA A 409 1.30 0.95 25.59
N GLU A 410 0.19 1.62 25.24
CA GLU A 410 -0.04 3.05 25.52
C GLU A 410 1.15 3.94 25.10
N GLY A 411 1.78 3.59 23.96
CA GLY A 411 2.89 4.33 23.38
C GLY A 411 2.48 5.73 22.93
N ARG A 412 3.45 6.56 22.55
CA ARG A 412 3.16 7.91 22.07
C ARG A 412 2.39 7.84 20.75
N VAL A 413 1.42 8.72 20.58
CA VAL A 413 0.75 9.01 19.32
C VAL A 413 1.22 10.38 18.85
N VAL A 414 1.76 10.48 17.65
CA VAL A 414 2.21 11.74 17.03
C VAL A 414 1.26 12.09 15.91
N ARG A 415 0.56 13.22 16.03
CA ARG A 415 -0.48 13.66 15.09
C ARG A 415 0.16 14.41 13.93
N LEU A 416 -0.17 14.03 12.70
CA LEU A 416 0.47 14.60 11.52
C LEU A 416 -0.46 15.47 10.70
N ALA A 417 -1.63 14.97 10.30
CA ALA A 417 -2.56 15.69 9.45
C ALA A 417 -3.98 15.16 9.62
N HIS A 418 -4.98 15.98 9.24
CA HIS A 418 -6.28 15.47 8.84
C HIS A 418 -6.23 15.04 7.37
N THR A 419 -6.94 13.97 7.04
CA THR A 419 -6.99 13.44 5.68
C THR A 419 -7.90 14.24 4.76
N HIS A 420 -8.94 14.84 5.30
CA HIS A 420 -10.04 15.48 4.53
C HIS A 420 -10.71 14.50 3.55
N SER A 421 -10.54 13.21 3.73
CA SER A 421 -11.19 12.18 2.93
C SER A 421 -12.66 12.03 3.33
N VAL A 422 -13.52 11.72 2.34
CA VAL A 422 -14.91 11.35 2.58
C VAL A 422 -15.23 10.08 1.81
N VAL A 423 -15.51 8.99 2.52
CA VAL A 423 -15.71 7.64 1.97
C VAL A 423 -17.12 7.17 2.35
N ASN A 424 -18.16 7.58 1.61
CA ASN A 424 -19.52 7.21 1.99
C ASN A 424 -20.57 7.18 0.87
N ASP A 425 -20.29 7.65 -0.34
CA ASP A 425 -21.31 7.79 -1.39
C ASP A 425 -21.25 6.66 -2.44
N ASP A 426 -20.06 6.21 -2.82
CA ASP A 426 -19.83 5.14 -3.80
C ASP A 426 -18.55 4.39 -3.43
N LEU A 427 -18.68 3.22 -2.84
CA LEU A 427 -17.55 2.45 -2.34
C LEU A 427 -16.51 2.10 -3.42
N ASP A 428 -16.93 1.89 -4.68
CA ASP A 428 -16.01 1.57 -5.77
C ASP A 428 -15.15 2.79 -6.17
N LEU A 429 -15.74 3.99 -6.16
CA LEU A 429 -15.04 5.23 -6.47
C LEU A 429 -14.29 5.78 -5.26
N ASP A 430 -14.84 5.62 -4.06
CA ASP A 430 -14.29 6.15 -2.82
C ASP A 430 -13.17 5.28 -2.24
N TYR A 431 -12.96 4.06 -2.73
CA TYR A 431 -11.79 3.24 -2.37
C TYR A 431 -10.47 4.03 -2.48
N TRP A 432 -10.33 4.83 -3.56
CA TRP A 432 -9.13 5.64 -3.75
C TRP A 432 -9.07 6.88 -2.85
N ALA A 433 -10.18 7.25 -2.20
CA ALA A 433 -10.23 8.31 -1.20
C ALA A 433 -9.78 7.81 0.20
N GLU A 434 -9.74 6.51 0.42
CA GLU A 434 -9.08 5.95 1.59
C GLU A 434 -7.61 6.39 1.59
N PRO A 435 -7.07 6.90 2.68
CA PRO A 435 -5.78 7.60 2.65
C PRO A 435 -4.58 6.74 2.25
N HIS A 436 -4.61 5.43 2.54
CA HIS A 436 -3.53 4.47 2.22
C HIS A 436 -2.13 5.01 2.52
N ALA A 437 -1.96 5.74 3.64
CA ALA A 437 -0.74 6.48 3.89
C ALA A 437 0.50 5.59 3.96
N THR A 438 1.54 5.95 3.22
CA THR A 438 2.83 5.27 3.17
C THR A 438 3.96 6.20 3.61
N VAL A 439 5.09 5.63 4.03
CA VAL A 439 6.18 6.39 4.64
C VAL A 439 7.53 5.99 4.05
N ASN A 440 8.45 6.96 3.93
CA ASN A 440 9.83 6.67 3.54
C ASN A 440 10.64 6.04 4.70
N PRO A 441 11.79 5.39 4.43
CA PRO A 441 12.51 4.60 5.43
C PRO A 441 12.90 5.33 6.71
N ASP A 442 13.20 6.63 6.67
CA ASP A 442 13.58 7.45 7.83
C ASP A 442 12.40 8.20 8.49
N MET A 443 11.17 7.98 8.00
CA MET A 443 9.93 8.60 8.47
C MET A 443 9.96 10.14 8.44
N THR A 444 10.69 10.72 7.50
CA THR A 444 10.69 12.18 7.31
C THR A 444 9.68 12.65 6.26
N ARG A 445 9.16 11.72 5.45
CA ARG A 445 8.15 11.99 4.44
C ARG A 445 7.05 10.93 4.47
N VAL A 446 5.82 11.39 4.47
CA VAL A 446 4.62 10.56 4.43
C VAL A 446 3.81 10.97 3.22
N LEU A 447 3.37 10.00 2.43
CA LEU A 447 2.41 10.20 1.34
C LEU A 447 1.05 9.65 1.76
N PHE A 448 -0.02 10.30 1.33
CA PHE A 448 -1.38 9.80 1.47
C PHE A 448 -2.25 10.33 0.34
N THR A 449 -3.33 9.63 0.06
CA THR A 449 -4.33 10.01 -0.93
C THR A 449 -5.56 10.60 -0.25
N THR A 450 -6.25 11.51 -0.91
CA THR A 450 -7.51 12.08 -0.44
C THR A 450 -8.32 12.65 -1.60
N ASP A 451 -9.63 12.57 -1.48
CA ASP A 451 -10.58 13.23 -2.38
C ASP A 451 -10.89 14.68 -1.97
N TRP A 452 -10.40 15.11 -0.81
CA TRP A 452 -10.68 16.44 -0.23
C TRP A 452 -12.18 16.76 -0.17
N GLY A 453 -13.00 15.79 0.24
CA GLY A 453 -14.45 15.94 0.39
C GLY A 453 -15.25 15.78 -0.91
N ARG A 454 -14.71 15.12 -1.95
CA ARG A 454 -15.40 14.85 -3.23
C ARG A 454 -15.87 13.41 -3.36
N SER A 455 -16.43 12.86 -2.30
CA SER A 455 -16.96 11.50 -2.28
C SER A 455 -17.82 11.18 -3.52
N GLY A 456 -17.75 9.95 -4.01
CA GLY A 456 -18.47 9.45 -5.17
C GLY A 456 -17.96 9.91 -6.53
N THR A 457 -16.79 10.57 -6.59
CA THR A 457 -16.23 11.08 -7.86
C THR A 457 -15.01 10.33 -8.37
N GLY A 458 -14.27 9.64 -7.48
CA GLY A 458 -12.96 9.08 -7.78
C GLY A 458 -11.86 10.14 -8.01
N GLU A 459 -12.19 11.43 -7.87
CA GLU A 459 -11.25 12.54 -8.05
C GLU A 459 -10.34 12.69 -6.83
N VAL A 460 -9.25 11.94 -6.81
CA VAL A 460 -8.29 11.94 -5.71
C VAL A 460 -6.95 12.58 -6.10
N GLU A 461 -6.22 13.02 -5.10
CA GLU A 461 -4.88 13.59 -5.23
C GLU A 461 -3.96 13.03 -4.15
N MET A 462 -2.68 12.89 -4.48
CA MET A 462 -1.65 12.48 -3.55
C MET A 462 -1.08 13.71 -2.82
N PHE A 463 -1.04 13.63 -1.49
CA PHE A 463 -0.45 14.64 -0.61
C PHE A 463 0.81 14.10 0.06
N MET A 464 1.74 15.00 0.39
CA MET A 464 2.93 14.67 1.15
C MET A 464 3.02 15.53 2.42
N ILE A 465 3.31 14.86 3.55
CA ILE A 465 3.71 15.50 4.80
C ILE A 465 5.22 15.40 4.89
N ALA A 466 5.90 16.50 5.20
CA ALA A 466 7.31 16.49 5.56
C ALA A 466 7.47 16.64 7.07
N LEU A 467 8.40 15.90 7.66
CA LEU A 467 8.80 16.01 9.06
C LEU A 467 10.28 16.40 9.14
N PRO A 468 10.70 17.12 10.19
CA PRO A 468 12.11 17.39 10.40
C PRO A 468 12.88 16.08 10.68
N PRO A 469 14.15 15.94 10.27
CA PRO A 469 14.92 14.70 10.52
C PRO A 469 15.06 14.32 12.00
N ASP A 470 14.96 15.30 12.89
CA ASP A 470 15.02 15.17 14.34
C ASP A 470 13.62 15.13 15.00
N TRP A 471 12.58 14.74 14.25
CA TRP A 471 11.19 14.79 14.71
C TRP A 471 10.95 14.04 16.03
N THR A 472 11.66 12.91 16.27
CA THR A 472 11.55 12.17 17.52
C THR A 472 12.12 12.91 18.75
N GLU A 473 13.08 13.80 18.53
CA GLU A 473 13.66 14.66 19.58
C GLU A 473 12.77 15.87 19.91
N ARG A 474 11.81 16.17 19.02
CA ARG A 474 10.83 17.25 19.16
C ARG A 474 9.53 16.83 19.82
N LEU A 475 9.47 15.59 20.29
CA LEU A 475 8.32 15.09 21.02
C LEU A 475 8.35 15.61 22.47
N PRO A 476 7.18 16.04 23.03
CA PRO A 476 7.09 16.55 24.39
C PRO A 476 7.40 15.50 25.46
#